data_8f3bfb44b533c4e4d0768b44715f0487
#
_entry.id   8f3bfb44b533c4e4d0768b44715f0487
#
_cell.length_a   1.000
_cell.length_b   1.000
_cell.length_c   1.000
_cell.angle_alpha   90.00
_cell.angle_beta   90.00
_cell.angle_gamma   90.00
#
_symmetry.space_group_name_H-M   'P 1'
#
loop_
_entity.id
_entity.type
_entity.pdbx_description
1 polymer ?
#
loop_
_entity_poly.entity_id
_entity_poly.type
_entity_poly.pdbx_seq_one_letter_code
_entity_poly.pdbx_strand_id
1 'polypeptide(L)'
;MANVSIKFNNKEFLLSCEDGQEEHLEELLIHINQKFNDLKNNLGNLGENKLLLITAVKIMDEYYETKKKVDQKKNELRDLSNKFK
;
A
#
# COMPACT_ATOMS: atom_id res chain seq x y z
N MET A 1 -13.91 7.12 17.60
CA MET A 1 -12.98 6.19 16.91
C MET A 1 -13.56 4.80 16.87
N ALA A 2 -13.48 4.15 15.74
CA ALA A 2 -13.95 2.78 15.57
C ALA A 2 -12.79 1.81 15.69
N ASN A 3 -13.08 0.59 16.15
CA ASN A 3 -12.10 -0.48 16.25
C ASN A 3 -12.40 -1.54 15.19
N VAL A 4 -11.37 -2.00 14.51
CA VAL A 4 -11.48 -3.05 13.49
C VAL A 4 -10.57 -4.21 13.88
N SER A 5 -11.15 -5.41 13.94
CA SER A 5 -10.38 -6.64 14.18
C SER A 5 -9.91 -7.17 12.83
N ILE A 6 -8.62 -7.34 12.68
CA ILE A 6 -8.02 -7.82 11.45
C ILE A 6 -7.18 -9.06 11.71
N LYS A 7 -7.08 -9.91 10.70
CA LYS A 7 -6.23 -11.09 10.74
C LYS A 7 -5.09 -10.92 9.73
N PHE A 8 -3.87 -10.97 10.25
CA PHE A 8 -2.67 -10.83 9.42
C PHE A 8 -1.66 -11.89 9.85
N ASN A 9 -1.19 -12.69 8.89
CA ASN A 9 -0.21 -13.75 9.13
C ASN A 9 -0.61 -14.69 10.27
N ASN A 10 -1.89 -15.10 10.30
CA ASN A 10 -2.48 -15.98 11.31
C ASN A 10 -2.55 -15.40 12.73
N LYS A 11 -2.37 -14.11 12.87
CA LYS A 11 -2.51 -13.40 14.13
C LYS A 11 -3.62 -12.36 14.03
N GLU A 12 -4.37 -12.18 15.11
CA GLU A 12 -5.41 -11.16 15.17
C GLU A 12 -4.87 -9.88 15.77
N PHE A 13 -5.22 -8.76 15.16
CA PHE A 13 -4.87 -7.42 15.61
C PHE A 13 -6.11 -6.56 15.70
N LEU A 14 -6.17 -5.73 16.71
CA LEU A 14 -7.22 -4.72 16.86
C LEU A 14 -6.63 -3.37 16.50
N LEU A 15 -7.14 -2.77 15.43
CA LEU A 15 -6.70 -1.45 14.98
C LEU A 15 -7.82 -0.44 15.17
N SER A 16 -7.43 0.78 15.48
CA SER A 16 -8.35 1.91 15.59
C SER A 16 -8.31 2.76 14.33
N CYS A 17 -9.45 3.25 13.92
CA CYS A 17 -9.57 4.17 12.80
C CYS A 17 -10.64 5.20 13.08
N GLU A 18 -10.73 6.22 12.25
CA GLU A 18 -11.78 7.21 12.35
C GLU A 18 -13.13 6.58 11.97
N ASP A 19 -14.21 7.09 12.55
CA ASP A 19 -15.56 6.60 12.24
C ASP A 19 -15.84 6.75 10.75
N GLY A 20 -16.37 5.70 10.15
CA GLY A 20 -16.66 5.66 8.72
C GLY A 20 -15.51 5.19 7.84
N GLN A 21 -14.33 4.90 8.42
CA GLN A 21 -13.16 4.44 7.68
C GLN A 21 -12.91 2.93 7.80
N GLU A 22 -13.82 2.21 8.46
CA GLU A 22 -13.66 0.78 8.73
C GLU A 22 -13.52 -0.06 7.45
N GLU A 23 -14.41 0.15 6.49
CA GLU A 23 -14.38 -0.59 5.22
C GLU A 23 -13.12 -0.28 4.42
N HIS A 24 -12.70 0.98 4.41
CA HIS A 24 -11.49 1.39 3.71
C HIS A 24 -10.25 0.73 4.32
N LEU A 25 -10.17 0.70 5.65
CA LEU A 25 -9.07 0.04 6.35
C LEU A 25 -9.03 -1.46 6.04
N GLU A 26 -10.18 -2.13 6.05
CA GLU A 26 -10.27 -3.55 5.70
C GLU A 26 -9.80 -3.82 4.28
N GLU A 27 -10.19 -2.97 3.33
CA GLU A 27 -9.77 -3.08 1.95
C GLU A 27 -8.25 -2.93 1.80
N LEU A 28 -7.66 -1.94 2.47
CA LEU A 28 -6.21 -1.76 2.47
C LEU A 28 -5.49 -2.98 3.03
N LEU A 29 -6.03 -3.57 4.08
CA LEU A 29 -5.43 -4.75 4.71
C LEU A 29 -5.51 -5.99 3.83
N ILE A 30 -6.55 -6.14 3.03
CA ILE A 30 -6.63 -7.22 2.03
C ILE A 30 -5.45 -7.10 1.06
N HIS A 31 -5.17 -5.91 0.57
CA HIS A 31 -4.06 -5.68 -0.34
C HIS A 31 -2.70 -5.93 0.31
N ILE A 32 -2.54 -5.51 1.57
CA ILE A 32 -1.31 -5.76 2.33
C ILE A 32 -1.09 -7.26 2.52
N ASN A 33 -2.14 -7.99 2.87
CA ASN A 33 -2.05 -9.46 3.04
C ASN A 33 -1.64 -10.15 1.75
N GLN A 34 -2.20 -9.73 0.62
CA GLN A 34 -1.84 -10.29 -0.68
C GLN A 34 -0.36 -10.05 -1.00
N LYS A 35 0.12 -8.84 -0.82
CA LYS A 35 1.54 -8.51 -1.06
C LYS A 35 2.47 -9.28 -0.13
N PHE A 36 2.12 -9.38 1.13
CA PHE A 36 2.90 -10.14 2.10
C PHE A 36 3.00 -11.61 1.73
N ASN A 37 1.88 -12.22 1.37
CA ASN A 37 1.84 -13.63 0.96
C ASN A 37 2.61 -13.87 -0.32
N ASP A 38 2.51 -12.98 -1.30
CA ASP A 38 3.26 -13.08 -2.56
C ASP A 38 4.77 -13.03 -2.31
N LEU A 39 5.22 -12.10 -1.48
CA LEU A 39 6.63 -11.98 -1.14
C LEU A 39 7.12 -13.19 -0.34
N LYS A 40 6.31 -13.68 0.58
CA LYS A 40 6.61 -14.88 1.34
C LYS A 40 6.79 -16.10 0.44
N ASN A 41 5.93 -16.25 -0.55
CA ASN A 41 5.98 -17.36 -1.51
C ASN A 41 7.21 -17.25 -2.43
N ASN A 42 7.58 -16.04 -2.83
CA ASN A 42 8.69 -15.81 -3.75
C ASN A 42 10.05 -15.83 -3.06
N LEU A 43 10.14 -15.30 -1.85
CA LEU A 43 11.41 -15.14 -1.13
C LEU A 43 11.65 -16.22 -0.08
N GLY A 44 10.64 -17.02 0.23
CA GLY A 44 10.71 -18.05 1.25
C GLY A 44 10.56 -17.50 2.66
N ASN A 45 10.93 -18.30 3.64
CA ASN A 45 10.72 -17.96 5.05
C ASN A 45 11.92 -17.17 5.59
N LEU A 46 11.86 -15.87 5.49
CA LEU A 46 12.91 -14.95 5.99
C LEU A 46 12.64 -14.46 7.41
N GLY A 47 11.55 -14.90 8.01
CA GLY A 47 11.07 -14.38 9.30
C GLY A 47 10.06 -13.26 9.11
N GLU A 48 9.11 -13.17 10.04
CA GLU A 48 7.97 -12.25 9.93
C GLU A 48 8.40 -10.79 9.87
N ASN A 49 9.30 -10.38 10.75
CA ASN A 49 9.72 -8.98 10.80
C ASN A 49 10.41 -8.53 9.52
N LYS A 50 11.27 -9.39 8.98
CA LYS A 50 12.00 -9.09 7.75
C LYS A 50 11.06 -9.04 6.55
N LEU A 51 10.11 -9.98 6.48
CA LEU A 51 9.08 -9.99 5.43
C LEU A 51 8.18 -8.77 5.52
N LEU A 52 7.81 -8.33 6.72
CA LEU A 52 7.02 -7.13 6.92
C LEU A 52 7.77 -5.88 6.44
N LEU A 53 9.05 -5.79 6.74
CA LEU A 53 9.87 -4.66 6.30
C LEU A 53 9.98 -4.64 4.77
N ILE A 54 10.23 -5.79 4.15
CA ILE A 54 10.30 -5.91 2.69
C ILE A 54 8.96 -5.54 2.06
N THR A 55 7.86 -5.98 2.66
CA THR A 55 6.51 -5.63 2.18
C THR A 55 6.29 -4.12 2.22
N ALA A 56 6.68 -3.48 3.32
CA ALA A 56 6.56 -2.03 3.46
C ALA A 56 7.41 -1.29 2.42
N VAL A 57 8.64 -1.73 2.21
CA VAL A 57 9.54 -1.16 1.19
C VAL A 57 8.94 -1.30 -0.19
N LYS A 58 8.39 -2.47 -0.52
CA LYS A 58 7.78 -2.72 -1.82
C LYS A 58 6.58 -1.81 -2.07
N ILE A 59 5.71 -1.65 -1.06
CA ILE A 59 4.54 -0.77 -1.15
C ILE A 59 4.98 0.68 -1.35
N MET A 60 5.98 1.14 -0.62
CA MET A 60 6.49 2.49 -0.76
C MET A 60 7.13 2.73 -2.12
N ASP A 61 7.84 1.75 -2.64
CA ASP A 61 8.45 1.81 -3.97
C ASP A 61 7.37 1.98 -5.05
N GLU A 62 6.30 1.20 -4.97
CA GLU A 62 5.16 1.30 -5.88
C GLU A 62 4.45 2.65 -5.77
N TYR A 63 4.32 3.16 -4.54
CA TYR A 63 3.74 4.48 -4.32
C TYR A 63 4.57 5.57 -4.99
N TYR A 64 5.89 5.55 -4.82
CA TYR A 64 6.78 6.52 -5.44
C TYR A 64 6.74 6.45 -6.96
N GLU A 65 6.71 5.27 -7.53
CA GLU A 65 6.59 5.09 -8.98
C GLU A 65 5.29 5.67 -9.51
N THR A 66 4.19 5.41 -8.83
CA THR A 66 2.88 5.94 -9.20
C THR A 66 2.87 7.46 -9.12
N LYS A 67 3.45 8.01 -8.05
CA LYS A 67 3.55 9.46 -7.87
C LYS A 67 4.37 10.12 -8.98
N LYS A 68 5.49 9.51 -9.36
CA LYS A 68 6.30 10.00 -10.48
C LYS A 68 5.54 10.02 -11.78
N LYS A 69 4.79 8.97 -12.09
CA LYS A 69 3.98 8.88 -13.31
C LYS A 69 2.91 9.97 -13.35
N VAL A 70 2.24 10.22 -12.22
CA VAL A 70 1.22 11.27 -12.13
C VAL A 70 1.86 12.65 -12.33
N ASP A 71 2.99 12.92 -11.67
CA ASP A 71 3.71 14.18 -11.79
C ASP A 71 4.21 14.41 -13.21
N GLN A 72 4.72 13.37 -13.87
CA GLN A 72 5.16 13.46 -15.27
C GLN A 72 4.00 13.79 -16.21
N LYS A 73 2.85 13.16 -16.03
CA LYS A 73 1.66 13.43 -16.82
C LYS A 73 1.18 14.87 -16.63
N LYS A 74 1.22 15.38 -15.40
CA LYS A 74 0.88 16.78 -15.12
C LYS A 74 1.83 17.75 -15.83
N ASN A 75 3.12 17.46 -15.83
CA ASN A 75 4.13 18.26 -16.51
C ASN A 75 3.94 18.22 -18.02
N GLU A 76 3.66 17.08 -18.59
CA GLU A 76 3.37 16.94 -20.02
C GLU A 76 2.16 17.76 -20.44
N LEU A 77 1.09 17.74 -19.66
CA LEU A 77 -0.11 18.53 -19.91
C LEU A 77 0.18 20.03 -19.83
N ARG A 78 1.01 20.45 -18.89
CA ARG A 78 1.45 21.84 -18.79
C ARG A 78 2.22 22.30 -20.01
N ASP A 79 3.18 21.47 -20.44
CA ASP A 79 4.02 21.77 -21.60
C ASP A 79 3.16 21.89 -22.85
N LEU A 80 2.21 21.00 -23.05
CA LEU A 80 1.26 21.06 -24.16
C LEU A 80 0.41 22.32 -24.11
N SER A 81 -0.09 22.66 -22.92
CA SER A 81 -0.88 23.89 -22.72
C SER A 81 -0.06 25.16 -23.07
N ASN A 82 1.22 25.16 -22.67
CA ASN A 82 2.12 26.29 -22.95
C ASN A 82 2.45 26.42 -24.44
N LYS A 83 2.53 25.28 -25.16
CA LYS A 83 2.81 25.29 -26.60
C LYS A 83 1.67 25.86 -27.43
N PHE A 84 0.46 25.79 -26.95
CA PHE A 84 -0.74 26.27 -27.67
C PHE A 84 -1.21 27.65 -27.24
N LYS A 85 -0.46 28.30 -26.39
CA LYS A 85 -0.67 29.73 -26.06
C LYS A 85 0.04 30.63 -27.11
#